data_db6b8e42c9e5072d2ec164001b14fb13
#
_entry.id   db6b8e42c9e5072d2ec164001b14fb13
#
_cell.length_a   1.000
_cell.length_b   1.000
_cell.length_c   1.000
_cell.angle_alpha   90.00
_cell.angle_beta   90.00
_cell.angle_gamma   90.00
#
_symmetry.space_group_name_H-M   'P 1'
#
loop_
_entity.id
_entity.type
_entity.pdbx_description
1 polymer ?
#
loop_
_entity_poly.entity_id
_entity_poly.type
_entity_poly.pdbx_seq_one_letter_code
_entity_poly.pdbx_strand_id
1 'polypeptide(L)'
;MIQLSQEEILKINQLCQSNKVRSLHAFGSVTREDFNPNSDIDLIVDFEEKDPFAYTDLYFNLKEALERLFNRPVDLLEWRSRRNPIFQEVLDQSKVLVYG
;
A
#
# COMPACT_ATOMS: atom_id res chain seq x y z
N MET A 1 -11.28 1.81 10.33
CA MET A 1 -10.52 2.35 9.19
C MET A 1 -9.36 3.18 9.71
N ILE A 2 -8.19 3.08 9.11
CA ILE A 2 -7.04 3.87 9.53
C ILE A 2 -7.28 5.35 9.26
N GLN A 3 -6.95 6.18 10.26
CA GLN A 3 -7.05 7.63 10.11
C GLN A 3 -5.65 8.20 9.89
N LEU A 4 -5.50 8.97 8.83
CA LEU A 4 -4.23 9.58 8.48
C LEU A 4 -4.31 11.09 8.71
N SER A 5 -3.29 11.67 9.32
CA SER A 5 -3.15 13.11 9.42
C SER A 5 -2.84 13.71 8.05
N GLN A 6 -3.04 15.01 7.90
CA GLN A 6 -2.68 15.69 6.65
C GLN A 6 -1.18 15.56 6.35
N GLU A 7 -0.35 15.62 7.39
CA GLU A 7 1.09 15.42 7.23
C GLU A 7 1.42 14.03 6.71
N GLU A 8 0.76 13.00 7.23
CA GLU A 8 0.96 11.63 6.76
C GLU A 8 0.51 11.46 5.31
N ILE A 9 -0.62 12.06 4.96
CA ILE A 9 -1.14 12.03 3.58
C ILE A 9 -0.14 12.69 2.62
N LEU A 10 0.42 13.84 3.00
CA LEU A 10 1.42 14.53 2.18
C LEU A 10 2.68 13.69 2.00
N LYS A 11 3.15 13.04 3.06
CA LYS A 11 4.32 12.17 2.99
C LYS A 11 4.07 10.97 2.10
N ILE A 12 2.89 10.36 2.20
CA ILE A 12 2.51 9.24 1.34
C ILE A 12 2.49 9.68 -0.12
N ASN A 13 1.91 10.84 -0.42
CA ASN A 13 1.88 11.37 -1.78
C ASN A 13 3.28 11.58 -2.33
N GLN A 14 4.18 12.15 -1.53
CA GLN A 14 5.56 12.35 -1.94
C GLN A 14 6.29 11.04 -2.20
N LEU A 15 6.11 10.06 -1.32
CA LEU A 15 6.71 8.74 -1.49
C LEU A 15 6.21 8.05 -2.76
N CYS A 16 4.92 8.12 -3.01
CA CYS A 16 4.33 7.51 -4.19
C CYS A 16 4.84 8.18 -5.48
N GLN A 17 4.90 9.50 -5.50
CA GLN A 17 5.42 10.24 -6.66
C GLN A 17 6.90 9.91 -6.91
N SER A 18 7.70 9.84 -5.86
CA SER A 18 9.14 9.56 -5.96
C SER A 18 9.41 8.13 -6.41
N ASN A 19 8.51 7.21 -6.15
CA ASN A 19 8.68 5.79 -6.47
C ASN A 19 7.82 5.32 -7.64
N LYS A 20 7.34 6.22 -8.47
CA LYS A 20 6.58 5.92 -9.69
C LYS A 20 5.33 5.07 -9.42
N VAL A 21 4.66 5.33 -8.31
CA VAL A 21 3.43 4.62 -7.95
C VAL A 21 2.29 5.15 -8.81
N ARG A 22 1.55 4.25 -9.46
CA ARG A 22 0.32 4.59 -10.17
C ARG A 22 -0.85 4.65 -9.20
N SER A 23 -0.96 3.66 -8.32
CA SER A 23 -2.02 3.63 -7.32
C SER A 23 -1.58 2.84 -6.09
N LEU A 24 -2.13 3.21 -4.94
CA LEU A 24 -1.91 2.53 -3.67
C LEU A 24 -3.25 2.42 -2.97
N HIS A 25 -3.61 1.21 -2.56
CA HIS A 25 -4.85 0.92 -1.84
C HIS A 25 -4.54 0.25 -0.52
N ALA A 26 -5.37 0.51 0.48
CA ALA A 26 -5.36 -0.22 1.75
C ALA A 26 -6.47 -1.27 1.73
N PHE A 27 -6.23 -2.39 2.39
CA PHE A 27 -7.22 -3.45 2.49
C PHE A 27 -7.02 -4.22 3.80
N GLY A 28 -7.87 -5.23 4.02
CA GLY A 28 -7.75 -6.09 5.20
C GLY A 28 -8.10 -5.36 6.49
N SER A 29 -7.34 -5.58 7.53
CA SER A 29 -7.63 -5.08 8.88
C SER A 29 -7.68 -3.56 8.96
N VAL A 30 -6.91 -2.85 8.14
CA VAL A 30 -6.88 -1.37 8.18
C VAL A 30 -8.19 -0.74 7.71
N THR A 31 -9.04 -1.51 7.00
CA THR A 31 -10.35 -1.03 6.53
C THR A 31 -11.48 -1.40 7.47
N ARG A 32 -11.19 -2.05 8.59
CA ARG A 32 -12.18 -2.51 9.57
C ARG A 32 -12.15 -1.64 10.81
N GLU A 33 -13.29 -1.58 11.51
CA GLU A 33 -13.41 -0.80 12.73
C GLU A 33 -12.58 -1.38 13.88
N ASP A 34 -12.28 -2.67 13.83
CA ASP A 34 -11.51 -3.37 14.87
C ASP A 34 -9.99 -3.30 14.64
N PHE A 35 -9.53 -2.46 13.73
CA PHE A 35 -8.11 -2.23 13.53
C PHE A 35 -7.45 -1.73 14.82
N ASN A 36 -6.34 -2.35 15.21
CA ASN A 36 -5.64 -1.99 16.43
C ASN A 36 -4.18 -1.64 16.13
N PRO A 37 -3.48 -0.93 17.05
CA PRO A 37 -2.10 -0.48 16.81
C PRO A 37 -1.08 -1.59 16.59
N ASN A 38 -1.39 -2.82 16.98
CA ASN A 38 -0.49 -3.96 16.82
C ASN A 38 -0.72 -4.72 15.52
N SER A 39 -1.73 -4.34 14.74
CA SER A 39 -2.01 -4.97 13.46
C SER A 39 -1.04 -4.52 12.39
N ASP A 40 -0.68 -5.43 11.47
CA ASP A 40 0.06 -5.07 10.27
C ASP A 40 -0.82 -4.23 9.36
N ILE A 41 -0.20 -3.35 8.59
CA ILE A 41 -0.90 -2.56 7.58
C ILE A 41 -0.81 -3.30 6.26
N ASP A 42 -1.97 -3.64 5.69
CA ASP A 42 -2.06 -4.34 4.41
C ASP A 42 -2.30 -3.33 3.29
N LEU A 43 -1.36 -3.25 2.36
CA LEU A 43 -1.43 -2.34 1.22
C LEU A 43 -1.18 -3.10 -0.07
N ILE A 44 -1.75 -2.60 -1.16
CA ILE A 44 -1.49 -3.12 -2.49
C ILE A 44 -1.08 -1.96 -3.40
N VAL A 45 0.00 -2.15 -4.14
CA VAL A 45 0.61 -1.11 -4.94
C VAL A 45 0.65 -1.49 -6.42
N ASP A 46 0.42 -0.50 -7.28
CA ASP A 46 0.63 -0.60 -8.72
C ASP A 46 1.66 0.46 -9.13
N PHE A 47 2.78 0.00 -9.72
CA PHE A 47 3.85 0.88 -10.19
C PHE A 47 3.76 1.09 -11.70
N GLU A 48 4.23 2.25 -12.15
CA GLU A 48 4.34 2.57 -13.58
C GLU A 48 5.66 2.10 -14.19
N GLU A 49 6.38 1.19 -13.55
CA GLU A 49 7.69 0.71 -14.00
C GLU A 49 7.55 -0.68 -14.62
N LYS A 50 8.21 -0.89 -15.77
CA LYS A 50 8.19 -2.18 -16.49
C LYS A 50 9.48 -2.96 -16.33
N ASP A 51 10.61 -2.30 -16.04
CA ASP A 51 11.89 -2.96 -15.82
C ASP A 51 11.86 -3.70 -14.49
N PRO A 52 12.08 -5.05 -14.47
CA PRO A 52 12.02 -5.81 -13.23
C PRO A 52 13.04 -5.37 -12.17
N PHE A 53 14.21 -4.95 -12.59
CA PHE A 53 15.25 -4.51 -11.64
C PHE A 53 14.86 -3.18 -11.01
N ALA A 54 14.46 -2.22 -11.81
CA ALA A 54 13.99 -0.93 -11.31
C ALA A 54 12.74 -1.09 -10.45
N TYR A 55 11.83 -1.97 -10.84
CA TYR A 55 10.61 -2.27 -10.10
C TYR A 55 10.94 -2.78 -8.69
N THR A 56 11.90 -3.71 -8.59
CA THR A 56 12.29 -4.29 -7.30
C THR A 56 12.82 -3.22 -6.35
N ASP A 57 13.67 -2.32 -6.86
CA ASP A 57 14.20 -1.22 -6.06
C ASP A 57 13.09 -0.29 -5.57
N LEU A 58 12.16 0.05 -6.44
CA LEU A 58 11.02 0.91 -6.08
C LEU A 58 10.14 0.23 -5.01
N TYR A 59 9.91 -1.06 -5.15
CA TYR A 59 9.11 -1.82 -4.21
C TYR A 59 9.70 -1.77 -2.80
N PHE A 60 10.98 -2.10 -2.66
CA PHE A 60 11.61 -2.12 -1.34
C PHE A 60 11.77 -0.72 -0.76
N ASN A 61 12.09 0.26 -1.58
CA ASN A 61 12.17 1.64 -1.13
C ASN A 61 10.84 2.14 -0.57
N LEU A 62 9.75 1.85 -1.28
CA LEU A 62 8.42 2.25 -0.83
C LEU A 62 8.03 1.51 0.46
N LYS A 63 8.26 0.20 0.51
CA LYS A 63 7.92 -0.59 1.69
C LYS A 63 8.63 -0.09 2.93
N GLU A 64 9.95 0.11 2.85
CA GLU A 64 10.74 0.61 3.99
C GLU A 64 10.27 1.99 4.43
N ALA A 65 10.01 2.88 3.50
CA ALA A 65 9.56 4.22 3.80
C ALA A 65 8.19 4.22 4.48
N LEU A 66 7.27 3.38 4.01
CA LEU A 66 5.96 3.24 4.62
C LEU A 66 6.04 2.66 6.03
N GLU A 67 6.92 1.67 6.24
CA GLU A 67 7.12 1.10 7.56
C GLU A 67 7.67 2.12 8.55
N ARG A 68 8.56 3.00 8.10
CA ARG A 68 9.04 4.10 8.93
C ARG A 68 7.96 5.12 9.23
N LEU A 69 7.14 5.44 8.24
CA LEU A 69 6.07 6.42 8.38
C LEU A 69 5.02 5.96 9.40
N PHE A 70 4.61 4.70 9.30
CA PHE A 70 3.59 4.13 10.18
C PHE A 70 4.15 3.57 11.48
N ASN A 71 5.47 3.37 11.55
CA ASN A 71 6.16 2.77 12.70
C ASN A 71 5.60 1.40 13.05
N ARG A 72 5.34 0.59 12.02
CA ARG A 72 4.83 -0.78 12.16
C ARG A 72 5.08 -1.55 10.87
N PRO A 73 5.02 -2.89 10.90
CA PRO A 73 5.18 -3.69 9.69
C PRO A 73 4.11 -3.37 8.65
N VAL A 74 4.53 -3.34 7.40
CA VAL A 74 3.64 -3.14 6.26
C VAL A 74 3.73 -4.37 5.36
N ASP A 75 2.58 -4.98 5.08
CA ASP A 75 2.46 -6.06 4.11
C ASP A 75 2.09 -5.41 2.77
N LEU A 76 3.10 -5.25 1.91
CA LEU A 76 2.95 -4.57 0.63
C LEU A 76 2.83 -5.61 -0.49
N LEU A 77 1.60 -5.76 -1.00
CA LEU A 77 1.33 -6.67 -2.10
C LEU A 77 1.41 -5.92 -3.43
N GLU A 78 1.77 -6.64 -4.48
CA GLU A 78 1.84 -6.10 -5.82
C GLU A 78 0.54 -6.34 -6.56
N TRP A 79 0.03 -5.32 -7.23
CA TRP A 79 -1.18 -5.45 -8.06
C TRP A 79 -1.03 -6.55 -9.11
N ARG A 80 0.20 -6.72 -9.64
CA ARG A 80 0.51 -7.74 -10.66
C ARG A 80 0.41 -9.17 -10.16
N SER A 81 0.54 -9.39 -8.85
CA SER A 81 0.52 -10.73 -8.24
C SER A 81 -0.87 -11.27 -8.02
N ARG A 82 -1.91 -10.51 -8.35
CA ARG A 82 -3.29 -10.91 -8.16
C ARG A 82 -3.68 -11.94 -9.22
N ARG A 83 -3.53 -13.21 -8.90
CA ARG A 83 -3.90 -14.30 -9.80
C ARG A 83 -5.07 -15.12 -9.30
N ASN A 84 -5.40 -15.01 -8.02
CA ASN A 84 -6.51 -15.74 -7.42
C ASN A 84 -7.80 -14.94 -7.57
N PRO A 85 -8.80 -15.43 -8.32
CA PRO A 85 -10.05 -14.68 -8.52
C PRO A 85 -10.80 -14.39 -7.21
N ILE A 86 -10.74 -15.30 -6.25
CA ILE A 86 -11.40 -15.11 -4.94
C ILE A 86 -10.73 -13.97 -4.19
N PHE A 87 -9.40 -13.94 -4.18
CA PHE A 87 -8.63 -12.89 -3.53
C PHE A 87 -8.89 -11.54 -4.18
N GLN A 88 -8.95 -11.52 -5.51
CA GLN A 88 -9.26 -10.29 -6.26
C GLN A 88 -10.64 -9.76 -5.92
N GLU A 89 -11.63 -10.62 -5.80
CA GLU A 89 -12.98 -10.23 -5.44
C GLU A 89 -13.02 -9.60 -4.04
N VAL A 90 -12.31 -10.21 -3.07
CA VAL A 90 -12.22 -9.67 -1.71
C VAL A 90 -11.55 -8.31 -1.72
N LEU A 91 -10.47 -8.13 -2.48
CA LEU A 91 -9.79 -6.85 -2.62
C LEU A 91 -10.72 -5.79 -3.21
N ASP A 92 -11.44 -6.13 -4.27
CA ASP A 92 -12.32 -5.17 -4.95
C ASP A 92 -13.46 -4.70 -4.04
N GLN A 93 -13.90 -5.54 -3.11
CA GLN A 93 -14.94 -5.19 -2.17
C GLN A 93 -14.45 -4.38 -0.96
N SER A 94 -13.21 -4.62 -0.53
CA SER A 94 -12.71 -4.07 0.74
C SER A 94 -11.60 -3.04 0.59
N LYS A 95 -11.07 -2.82 -0.62
CA LYS A 95 -9.97 -1.88 -0.81
C LYS A 95 -10.41 -0.44 -0.68
N VAL A 96 -9.53 0.39 -0.11
CA VAL A 96 -9.74 1.83 0.02
C VAL A 96 -8.56 2.53 -0.67
N LEU A 97 -8.87 3.48 -1.56
CA LEU A 97 -7.83 4.21 -2.28
C LEU A 97 -7.06 5.13 -1.34
N VAL A 98 -5.73 5.00 -1.34
CA VAL A 98 -4.82 5.84 -0.56
C VAL A 98 -4.14 6.86 -1.48
N TYR A 99 -3.73 6.46 -2.67
CA TYR A 99 -3.07 7.32 -3.66
C TYR A 99 -3.45 6.88 -5.07
N GLY A 100 -3.69 7.86 -5.92
CA GLY A 100 -3.98 7.57 -7.34
C GLY A 100 -5.24 8.14 -7.91
#